data_664151b46ef8348a192fde5cba8cf8d2
#
_entry.id   664151b46ef8348a192fde5cba8cf8d2
#
_cell.length_a   1.000
_cell.length_b   1.000
_cell.length_c   1.000
_cell.angle_alpha   90.00
_cell.angle_beta   90.00
_cell.angle_gamma   90.00
#
_symmetry.space_group_name_H-M   'P 1'
#
loop_
_entity.id
_entity.type
_entity.pdbx_description
1 polymer ?
#
loop_
_entity_poly.entity_id
_entity_poly.type
_entity_poly.pdbx_seq_one_letter_code
_entity_poly.pdbx_strand_id
1 'polypeptide(L)'
;MEPQDYGKEEFIVLDESYMDEMAELYKTAFAGEPWNDDWSDREQLYEYVKEISSAYHCLNYGLKIDGKLAAMSLGMIRHWWEGTNYNIEELCVSPELQGKGVGSRFLKMIEKDIQTRGAVGIFLQTDNDKPAYRFYHKIGFGDLGAHVSLYKSLPRKIVMATEEDREELMALYKMQVGKEFCPWTDDYPSDETVDFDLSRDALFVMKEDGKIIASVSIEEDEEVDKLECWNPALASAGELARLAVLPEKQGQGIARQMLKFGMNELKRRGCKSIHFLVNKYNEKAIRSYAQFDFDVVGECHLFEQDFLCYEKVL
;
A
#
# COMPACT_ATOMS: atom_id res chain seq x y z
N MET A 1 -37.78 1.00 -21.05
CA MET A 1 -36.51 1.72 -21.14
C MET A 1 -35.69 1.02 -22.20
N GLU A 2 -35.40 1.73 -23.31
CA GLU A 2 -34.54 1.21 -24.37
C GLU A 2 -33.16 0.87 -23.75
N PRO A 3 -32.51 -0.20 -24.20
CA PRO A 3 -31.14 -0.52 -23.75
C PRO A 3 -30.25 0.64 -24.17
N GLN A 4 -29.63 1.29 -23.19
CA GLN A 4 -28.60 2.30 -23.44
C GLN A 4 -27.43 1.58 -24.14
N ASP A 5 -27.08 2.01 -25.32
CA ASP A 5 -25.92 1.49 -26.04
C ASP A 5 -24.65 2.07 -25.39
N TYR A 6 -23.91 1.22 -24.75
CA TYR A 6 -22.65 1.58 -24.06
C TYR A 6 -21.41 1.28 -24.92
N GLY A 7 -21.59 0.93 -26.22
CA GLY A 7 -20.51 0.49 -27.06
C GLY A 7 -20.40 -1.02 -27.19
N LYS A 8 -19.33 -1.50 -27.83
CA LYS A 8 -19.09 -2.94 -28.05
C LYS A 8 -18.64 -3.59 -26.76
N GLU A 9 -19.52 -4.43 -26.18
CA GLU A 9 -19.20 -5.23 -24.98
C GLU A 9 -18.50 -6.54 -25.39
N GLU A 10 -17.45 -6.91 -24.63
CA GLU A 10 -16.73 -8.17 -24.76
C GLU A 10 -16.48 -8.78 -23.38
N PHE A 11 -17.04 -9.98 -23.15
CA PHE A 11 -16.83 -10.76 -21.94
C PHE A 11 -15.63 -11.68 -22.12
N ILE A 12 -14.65 -11.58 -21.23
CA ILE A 12 -13.36 -12.30 -21.33
C ILE A 12 -12.98 -12.96 -20.01
N VAL A 13 -12.11 -13.96 -20.11
CA VAL A 13 -11.36 -14.47 -18.96
C VAL A 13 -10.03 -13.72 -18.92
N LEU A 14 -9.70 -13.19 -17.75
CA LEU A 14 -8.46 -12.44 -17.53
C LEU A 14 -7.35 -13.38 -17.10
N ASP A 15 -6.17 -13.17 -17.64
CA ASP A 15 -4.91 -13.80 -17.28
C ASP A 15 -3.85 -12.75 -16.92
N GLU A 16 -2.61 -13.17 -16.70
CA GLU A 16 -1.51 -12.30 -16.31
C GLU A 16 -1.21 -11.18 -17.34
N SER A 17 -1.59 -11.34 -18.60
CA SER A 17 -1.37 -10.31 -19.62
C SER A 17 -2.20 -9.04 -19.40
N TYR A 18 -3.23 -9.13 -18.55
CA TYR A 18 -4.11 -8.02 -18.17
C TYR A 18 -3.72 -7.36 -16.84
N MET A 19 -2.55 -7.68 -16.28
CA MET A 19 -2.16 -7.21 -14.93
C MET A 19 -2.23 -5.69 -14.80
N ASP A 20 -1.71 -4.94 -15.75
CA ASP A 20 -1.73 -3.48 -15.73
C ASP A 20 -3.18 -2.93 -15.79
N GLU A 21 -4.03 -3.50 -16.66
CA GLU A 21 -5.44 -3.10 -16.77
C GLU A 21 -6.21 -3.42 -15.48
N MET A 22 -5.94 -4.57 -14.86
CA MET A 22 -6.55 -4.99 -13.59
C MET A 22 -6.16 -4.06 -12.44
N ALA A 23 -4.86 -3.78 -12.29
CA ALA A 23 -4.36 -2.91 -11.23
C ALA A 23 -4.90 -1.48 -11.37
N GLU A 24 -4.93 -0.93 -12.58
CA GLU A 24 -5.46 0.41 -12.83
C GLU A 24 -6.97 0.50 -12.56
N LEU A 25 -7.75 -0.48 -13.01
CA LEU A 25 -9.19 -0.52 -12.74
C LEU A 25 -9.46 -0.67 -11.24
N TYR A 26 -8.71 -1.53 -10.54
CA TYR A 26 -8.82 -1.74 -9.10
C TYR A 26 -8.58 -0.44 -8.35
N LYS A 27 -7.43 0.20 -8.57
CA LYS A 27 -7.08 1.49 -7.98
C LYS A 27 -8.18 2.53 -8.21
N THR A 28 -8.61 2.68 -9.46
CA THR A 28 -9.62 3.69 -9.82
C THR A 28 -10.96 3.44 -9.13
N ALA A 29 -11.36 2.17 -8.95
CA ALA A 29 -12.64 1.81 -8.36
C ALA A 29 -12.67 1.98 -6.84
N PHE A 30 -11.54 1.78 -6.15
CA PHE A 30 -11.48 1.74 -4.69
C PHE A 30 -10.84 2.96 -4.03
N ALA A 31 -10.04 3.76 -4.77
CA ALA A 31 -9.40 4.95 -4.20
C ALA A 31 -10.37 6.11 -3.90
N GLY A 32 -11.56 6.11 -4.51
CA GLY A 32 -12.60 7.12 -4.27
C GLY A 32 -13.73 6.63 -3.37
N GLU A 33 -14.70 7.53 -3.11
CA GLU A 33 -15.93 7.19 -2.40
C GLU A 33 -16.65 5.98 -3.02
N PRO A 34 -17.21 5.06 -2.22
CA PRO A 34 -17.32 5.10 -0.75
C PRO A 34 -16.21 4.38 0.01
N TRP A 35 -15.18 3.87 -0.70
CA TRP A 35 -14.11 3.05 -0.11
C TRP A 35 -12.98 3.91 0.46
N ASN A 36 -12.48 4.85 -0.34
CA ASN A 36 -11.36 5.75 -0.01
C ASN A 36 -10.08 5.00 0.40
N ASP A 37 -9.82 3.87 -0.27
CA ASP A 37 -8.62 3.07 -0.02
C ASP A 37 -7.37 3.78 -0.55
N ASP A 38 -6.31 3.78 0.24
CA ASP A 38 -5.04 4.33 -0.17
C ASP A 38 -4.20 3.32 -0.96
N TRP A 39 -4.40 3.29 -2.27
CA TRP A 39 -3.62 2.49 -3.23
C TRP A 39 -2.54 3.32 -3.92
N SER A 40 -1.89 4.25 -3.20
CA SER A 40 -0.76 5.05 -3.70
C SER A 40 0.52 4.20 -3.84
N ASP A 41 0.68 3.17 -3.00
CA ASP A 41 1.78 2.21 -3.10
C ASP A 41 1.53 1.23 -4.26
N ARG A 42 2.22 1.47 -5.38
CA ARG A 42 2.07 0.68 -6.60
C ARG A 42 2.53 -0.77 -6.42
N GLU A 43 3.59 -1.01 -5.67
CA GLU A 43 4.08 -2.38 -5.44
C GLU A 43 3.06 -3.18 -4.63
N GLN A 44 2.53 -2.59 -3.55
CA GLN A 44 1.48 -3.21 -2.75
C GLN A 44 0.21 -3.49 -3.57
N LEU A 45 -0.19 -2.59 -4.46
CA LEU A 45 -1.32 -2.79 -5.37
C LEU A 45 -1.09 -3.97 -6.31
N TYR A 46 0.08 -4.02 -6.96
CA TYR A 46 0.41 -5.09 -7.89
C TYR A 46 0.55 -6.45 -7.19
N GLU A 47 1.20 -6.51 -6.03
CA GLU A 47 1.28 -7.73 -5.23
C GLU A 47 -0.12 -8.22 -4.84
N TYR A 48 -1.00 -7.34 -4.36
CA TYR A 48 -2.37 -7.69 -3.99
C TYR A 48 -3.17 -8.25 -5.18
N VAL A 49 -3.20 -7.53 -6.31
CA VAL A 49 -3.93 -7.98 -7.50
C VAL A 49 -3.35 -9.30 -8.02
N LYS A 50 -2.03 -9.46 -8.01
CA LYS A 50 -1.35 -10.69 -8.42
C LYS A 50 -1.69 -11.87 -7.50
N GLU A 51 -1.66 -11.69 -6.18
CA GLU A 51 -2.00 -12.74 -5.22
C GLU A 51 -3.38 -13.34 -5.48
N ILE A 52 -4.40 -12.50 -5.69
CA ILE A 52 -5.76 -12.97 -5.92
C ILE A 52 -6.01 -13.46 -7.35
N SER A 53 -5.36 -12.85 -8.36
CA SER A 53 -5.56 -13.22 -9.77
C SER A 53 -4.76 -14.44 -10.19
N SER A 54 -3.70 -14.82 -9.46
CA SER A 54 -2.82 -15.97 -9.77
C SER A 54 -2.94 -17.12 -8.78
N ALA A 55 -3.92 -17.07 -7.87
CA ALA A 55 -4.17 -18.13 -6.90
C ALA A 55 -4.52 -19.47 -7.57
N TYR A 56 -4.26 -20.57 -6.88
CA TYR A 56 -4.67 -21.91 -7.36
C TYR A 56 -6.19 -21.97 -7.57
N HIS A 57 -6.61 -22.43 -8.74
CA HIS A 57 -8.02 -22.41 -9.20
C HIS A 57 -8.63 -21.02 -9.33
N CYS A 58 -7.82 -19.98 -9.53
CA CYS A 58 -8.35 -18.66 -9.87
C CYS A 58 -9.16 -18.72 -11.17
N LEU A 59 -10.19 -17.91 -11.22
CA LEU A 59 -11.03 -17.70 -12.40
C LEU A 59 -11.43 -16.23 -12.41
N ASN A 60 -10.77 -15.47 -13.25
CA ASN A 60 -10.91 -14.03 -13.30
C ASN A 60 -11.69 -13.64 -14.55
N TYR A 61 -12.66 -12.78 -14.41
CA TYR A 61 -13.48 -12.30 -15.51
C TYR A 61 -13.30 -10.81 -15.73
N GLY A 62 -13.36 -10.42 -16.99
CA GLY A 62 -13.39 -9.02 -17.43
C GLY A 62 -14.56 -8.74 -18.35
N LEU A 63 -15.07 -7.53 -18.26
CA LEU A 63 -15.97 -6.96 -19.26
C LEU A 63 -15.25 -5.76 -19.90
N LYS A 64 -14.91 -5.87 -21.18
CA LYS A 64 -14.41 -4.73 -21.96
C LYS A 64 -15.56 -4.01 -22.63
N ILE A 65 -15.48 -2.70 -22.64
CA ILE A 65 -16.39 -1.82 -23.40
C ILE A 65 -15.50 -0.94 -24.29
N ASP A 66 -15.71 -1.03 -25.59
CA ASP A 66 -14.88 -0.35 -26.60
C ASP A 66 -13.38 -0.60 -26.42
N GLY A 67 -13.02 -1.84 -26.05
CA GLY A 67 -11.65 -2.30 -25.89
C GLY A 67 -10.99 -1.96 -24.54
N LYS A 68 -11.66 -1.20 -23.66
CA LYS A 68 -11.14 -0.89 -22.30
C LYS A 68 -11.79 -1.78 -21.26
N LEU A 69 -11.02 -2.21 -20.27
CA LEU A 69 -11.53 -2.98 -19.13
C LEU A 69 -12.46 -2.10 -18.27
N ALA A 70 -13.76 -2.38 -18.34
CA ALA A 70 -14.83 -1.61 -17.71
C ALA A 70 -15.32 -2.19 -16.39
N ALA A 71 -15.22 -3.52 -16.25
CA ALA A 71 -15.51 -4.24 -15.01
C ALA A 71 -14.64 -5.49 -14.92
N MET A 72 -14.33 -5.89 -13.70
CA MET A 72 -13.64 -7.16 -13.43
C MET A 72 -14.18 -7.85 -12.20
N SER A 73 -14.02 -9.18 -12.17
CA SER A 73 -14.23 -10.02 -11.01
C SER A 73 -13.02 -10.93 -10.85
N LEU A 74 -12.28 -10.77 -9.79
CA LEU A 74 -11.18 -11.65 -9.41
C LEU A 74 -11.71 -12.65 -8.40
N GLY A 75 -11.49 -13.94 -8.64
CA GLY A 75 -12.07 -14.96 -7.79
C GLY A 75 -11.54 -16.36 -8.10
N MET A 76 -12.15 -17.34 -7.47
CA MET A 76 -11.72 -18.74 -7.62
C MET A 76 -12.87 -19.71 -7.55
N ILE A 77 -12.67 -20.87 -8.16
CA ILE A 77 -13.57 -22.02 -8.01
C ILE A 77 -13.20 -22.79 -6.74
N ARG A 78 -14.16 -22.97 -5.84
CA ARG A 78 -14.01 -23.77 -4.61
C ARG A 78 -14.92 -24.98 -4.62
N HIS A 79 -14.33 -26.16 -4.43
CA HIS A 79 -15.06 -27.42 -4.27
C HIS A 79 -15.36 -27.62 -2.78
N TRP A 80 -16.59 -27.26 -2.39
CA TRP A 80 -17.08 -27.44 -1.03
C TRP A 80 -17.90 -28.71 -0.92
N TRP A 81 -18.11 -29.22 0.27
CA TRP A 81 -18.84 -30.47 0.47
C TRP A 81 -20.31 -30.42 0.00
N GLU A 82 -20.92 -29.25 -0.01
CA GLU A 82 -22.29 -29.02 -0.52
C GLU A 82 -22.34 -28.75 -2.03
N GLY A 83 -21.19 -28.55 -2.68
CA GLY A 83 -21.12 -28.26 -4.11
C GLY A 83 -19.97 -27.32 -4.46
N THR A 84 -19.84 -27.06 -5.73
CA THR A 84 -18.82 -26.14 -6.26
C THR A 84 -19.35 -24.72 -6.28
N ASN A 85 -18.60 -23.78 -5.71
CA ASN A 85 -18.95 -22.37 -5.70
C ASN A 85 -17.89 -21.55 -6.45
N TYR A 86 -18.32 -20.43 -7.02
CA TYR A 86 -17.42 -19.36 -7.43
C TYR A 86 -17.31 -18.35 -6.29
N ASN A 87 -16.14 -18.22 -5.72
CA ASN A 87 -15.86 -17.25 -4.67
C ASN A 87 -15.29 -16.00 -5.33
N ILE A 88 -16.01 -14.88 -5.21
CA ILE A 88 -15.54 -13.56 -5.63
C ILE A 88 -14.71 -13.00 -4.47
N GLU A 89 -13.43 -12.75 -4.73
CA GLU A 89 -12.56 -12.02 -3.82
C GLU A 89 -12.72 -10.52 -4.06
N GLU A 90 -12.72 -10.09 -5.35
CA GLU A 90 -12.92 -8.70 -5.74
C GLU A 90 -13.88 -8.59 -6.92
N LEU A 91 -14.75 -7.59 -6.87
CA LEU A 91 -15.61 -7.20 -8.00
C LEU A 91 -15.71 -5.70 -8.07
N CYS A 92 -15.31 -5.13 -9.19
CA CYS A 92 -15.43 -3.70 -9.41
C CYS A 92 -15.91 -3.35 -10.82
N VAL A 93 -16.45 -2.15 -10.93
CA VAL A 93 -16.88 -1.50 -12.17
C VAL A 93 -16.26 -0.12 -12.17
N SER A 94 -15.73 0.30 -13.32
CA SER A 94 -15.22 1.66 -13.50
C SER A 94 -16.22 2.70 -12.96
N PRO A 95 -15.80 3.67 -12.13
CA PRO A 95 -16.69 4.63 -11.47
C PRO A 95 -17.62 5.36 -12.46
N GLU A 96 -17.14 5.70 -13.63
CA GLU A 96 -17.91 6.37 -14.69
C GLU A 96 -19.06 5.52 -15.27
N LEU A 97 -19.01 4.18 -15.07
CA LEU A 97 -19.99 3.22 -15.54
C LEU A 97 -20.88 2.64 -14.43
N GLN A 98 -20.63 3.02 -13.19
CA GLN A 98 -21.48 2.63 -12.05
C GLN A 98 -22.89 3.26 -12.18
N GLY A 99 -23.86 2.61 -11.54
CA GLY A 99 -25.26 3.05 -11.60
C GLY A 99 -25.97 2.82 -12.95
N LYS A 100 -25.24 2.41 -14.00
CA LYS A 100 -25.75 2.21 -15.37
C LYS A 100 -26.12 0.74 -15.68
N GLY A 101 -26.18 -0.12 -14.68
CA GLY A 101 -26.52 -1.54 -14.84
C GLY A 101 -25.38 -2.43 -15.36
N VAL A 102 -24.18 -1.91 -15.58
CA VAL A 102 -23.01 -2.66 -16.06
C VAL A 102 -22.70 -3.83 -15.11
N GLY A 103 -22.60 -3.59 -13.80
CA GLY A 103 -22.32 -4.65 -12.82
C GLY A 103 -23.36 -5.78 -12.84
N SER A 104 -24.64 -5.45 -12.98
CA SER A 104 -25.70 -6.48 -13.05
C SER A 104 -25.64 -7.32 -14.31
N ARG A 105 -25.29 -6.70 -15.46
CA ARG A 105 -25.09 -7.45 -16.72
C ARG A 105 -23.86 -8.35 -16.63
N PHE A 106 -22.76 -7.78 -16.11
CA PHE A 106 -21.50 -8.51 -15.95
C PHE A 106 -21.66 -9.75 -15.06
N LEU A 107 -22.31 -9.61 -13.89
CA LEU A 107 -22.58 -10.76 -13.01
C LEU A 107 -23.46 -11.84 -13.70
N LYS A 108 -24.46 -11.45 -14.50
CA LYS A 108 -25.24 -12.43 -15.27
C LYS A 108 -24.40 -13.19 -16.30
N MET A 109 -23.38 -12.55 -16.89
CA MET A 109 -22.45 -13.24 -17.80
C MET A 109 -21.59 -14.24 -17.03
N ILE A 110 -21.09 -13.83 -15.85
CA ILE A 110 -20.35 -14.71 -14.93
C ILE A 110 -21.24 -15.91 -14.51
N GLU A 111 -22.45 -15.66 -14.02
CA GLU A 111 -23.40 -16.71 -13.62
C GLU A 111 -23.58 -17.75 -14.71
N LYS A 112 -23.77 -17.31 -15.95
CA LYS A 112 -23.94 -18.20 -17.09
C LYS A 112 -22.69 -19.07 -17.34
N ASP A 113 -21.50 -18.48 -17.27
CA ASP A 113 -20.27 -19.23 -17.52
C ASP A 113 -19.97 -20.24 -16.39
N ILE A 114 -20.07 -19.81 -15.12
CA ILE A 114 -19.77 -20.69 -13.98
C ILE A 114 -20.77 -21.86 -13.86
N GLN A 115 -22.02 -21.68 -14.26
CA GLN A 115 -23.00 -22.77 -14.35
C GLN A 115 -22.53 -23.85 -15.33
N THR A 116 -21.93 -23.48 -16.45
CA THR A 116 -21.36 -24.46 -17.41
C THR A 116 -20.17 -25.24 -16.81
N ARG A 117 -19.52 -24.66 -15.80
CA ARG A 117 -18.42 -25.26 -15.06
C ARG A 117 -18.87 -26.06 -13.82
N GLY A 118 -20.19 -26.20 -13.62
CA GLY A 118 -20.77 -26.98 -12.54
C GLY A 118 -20.86 -26.24 -11.19
N ALA A 119 -20.68 -24.93 -11.19
CA ALA A 119 -20.92 -24.13 -9.97
C ALA A 119 -22.41 -24.09 -9.63
N VAL A 120 -22.73 -24.23 -8.36
CA VAL A 120 -24.08 -24.19 -7.80
C VAL A 120 -24.40 -22.88 -7.08
N GLY A 121 -23.38 -22.06 -6.80
CA GLY A 121 -23.53 -20.77 -6.12
C GLY A 121 -22.37 -19.83 -6.31
N ILE A 122 -22.59 -18.59 -5.92
CA ILE A 122 -21.57 -17.56 -5.81
C ILE A 122 -21.49 -17.13 -4.35
N PHE A 123 -20.26 -17.05 -3.82
CA PHE A 123 -19.98 -16.54 -2.49
C PHE A 123 -19.13 -15.28 -2.60
N LEU A 124 -19.41 -14.29 -1.76
CA LEU A 124 -18.59 -13.09 -1.58
C LEU A 124 -18.74 -12.53 -0.17
N GLN A 125 -17.84 -11.63 0.21
CA GLN A 125 -17.95 -10.80 1.41
C GLN A 125 -18.01 -9.33 0.98
N THR A 126 -18.78 -8.53 1.71
CA THR A 126 -18.88 -7.07 1.49
C THR A 126 -19.29 -6.41 2.79
N ASP A 127 -18.99 -5.13 2.94
CA ASP A 127 -19.39 -4.33 4.08
C ASP A 127 -20.88 -3.97 3.98
N ASN A 128 -21.63 -4.22 5.05
CA ASN A 128 -23.07 -4.05 5.08
C ASN A 128 -23.55 -2.61 5.10
N ASP A 129 -22.68 -1.65 5.38
CA ASP A 129 -22.92 -0.20 5.35
C ASP A 129 -22.62 0.44 3.98
N LYS A 130 -22.03 -0.32 3.05
CA LYS A 130 -21.64 0.19 1.72
C LYS A 130 -22.74 0.00 0.67
N PRO A 131 -22.74 0.81 -0.41
CA PRO A 131 -23.71 0.68 -1.49
C PRO A 131 -23.68 -0.70 -2.18
N ALA A 132 -22.54 -1.37 -2.19
CA ALA A 132 -22.35 -2.70 -2.76
C ALA A 132 -23.25 -3.74 -2.10
N TYR A 133 -23.47 -3.67 -0.78
CA TYR A 133 -24.40 -4.56 -0.08
C TYR A 133 -25.81 -4.51 -0.68
N ARG A 134 -26.36 -3.31 -0.87
CA ARG A 134 -27.68 -3.12 -1.47
C ARG A 134 -27.74 -3.57 -2.93
N PHE A 135 -26.64 -3.40 -3.66
CA PHE A 135 -26.51 -3.88 -5.04
C PHE A 135 -26.62 -5.40 -5.09
N TYR A 136 -25.88 -6.12 -4.26
CA TYR A 136 -25.92 -7.59 -4.24
C TYR A 136 -27.30 -8.14 -3.86
N HIS A 137 -27.96 -7.59 -2.85
CA HIS A 137 -29.33 -7.98 -2.50
C HIS A 137 -30.31 -7.77 -3.65
N LYS A 138 -30.19 -6.64 -4.37
CA LYS A 138 -31.07 -6.33 -5.52
C LYS A 138 -30.96 -7.35 -6.65
N ILE A 139 -29.81 -8.00 -6.78
CA ILE A 139 -29.56 -9.00 -7.84
C ILE A 139 -29.65 -10.45 -7.33
N GLY A 140 -30.13 -10.68 -6.10
CA GLY A 140 -30.52 -11.97 -5.59
C GLY A 140 -29.58 -12.63 -4.59
N PHE A 141 -28.53 -11.95 -4.14
CA PHE A 141 -27.72 -12.45 -3.02
C PHE A 141 -28.49 -12.33 -1.69
N GLY A 142 -28.25 -13.28 -0.80
CA GLY A 142 -28.80 -13.30 0.54
C GLY A 142 -27.72 -13.41 1.60
N ASP A 143 -28.01 -12.92 2.80
CA ASP A 143 -27.08 -13.00 3.93
C ASP A 143 -26.91 -14.42 4.44
N LEU A 144 -25.69 -14.81 4.75
CA LEU A 144 -25.38 -16.02 5.48
C LEU A 144 -25.39 -15.75 6.99
N GLY A 145 -26.57 -15.64 7.57
CA GLY A 145 -26.79 -15.17 8.93
C GLY A 145 -26.07 -15.91 10.06
N ALA A 146 -25.55 -17.13 9.78
CA ALA A 146 -24.74 -17.90 10.73
C ALA A 146 -23.24 -17.63 10.60
N HIS A 147 -22.81 -16.86 9.59
CA HIS A 147 -21.40 -16.58 9.34
C HIS A 147 -21.01 -15.23 9.92
N VAL A 148 -19.80 -15.16 10.47
CA VAL A 148 -19.18 -13.93 10.93
C VAL A 148 -17.74 -13.87 10.43
N SER A 149 -17.27 -12.69 10.07
CA SER A 149 -15.85 -12.45 9.80
C SER A 149 -15.15 -12.06 11.10
N LEU A 150 -14.04 -12.74 11.42
CA LEU A 150 -13.23 -12.46 12.61
C LEU A 150 -11.86 -11.97 12.16
N TYR A 151 -11.42 -10.85 12.73
CA TYR A 151 -10.10 -10.28 12.50
C TYR A 151 -9.37 -10.13 13.82
N LYS A 152 -8.10 -10.50 13.83
CA LYS A 152 -7.19 -10.26 14.96
C LYS A 152 -6.02 -9.42 14.48
N SER A 153 -5.96 -8.18 14.93
CA SER A 153 -4.79 -7.36 14.70
C SER A 153 -3.56 -7.97 15.36
N LEU A 154 -2.48 -8.11 14.62
CA LEU A 154 -1.19 -8.47 15.20
C LEU A 154 -0.57 -7.23 15.85
N PRO A 155 0.16 -7.40 16.95
CA PRO A 155 0.54 -6.29 17.83
C PRO A 155 1.74 -5.48 17.31
N ARG A 156 1.68 -5.00 16.06
CA ARG A 156 2.60 -3.97 15.54
C ARG A 156 1.92 -2.63 15.58
N LYS A 157 2.55 -1.64 16.18
CA LYS A 157 2.08 -0.26 16.18
C LYS A 157 3.26 0.70 16.06
N ILE A 158 3.05 1.79 15.34
CA ILE A 158 3.98 2.92 15.32
C ILE A 158 3.46 3.94 16.33
N VAL A 159 4.32 4.34 17.23
CA VAL A 159 4.01 5.33 18.28
C VAL A 159 5.15 6.33 18.38
N MET A 160 4.86 7.51 18.92
CA MET A 160 5.89 8.45 19.33
C MET A 160 6.74 7.79 20.41
N ALA A 161 8.05 7.90 20.30
CA ALA A 161 8.98 7.39 21.31
C ALA A 161 8.89 8.22 22.59
N THR A 162 9.19 7.59 23.69
CA THR A 162 9.27 8.22 25.02
C THR A 162 10.63 7.97 25.63
N GLU A 163 10.91 8.61 26.76
CA GLU A 163 12.15 8.39 27.49
C GLU A 163 12.36 6.93 27.92
N GLU A 164 11.26 6.20 28.15
CA GLU A 164 11.30 4.78 28.49
C GLU A 164 11.82 3.90 27.34
N ASP A 165 11.79 4.40 26.11
CA ASP A 165 12.24 3.70 24.90
C ASP A 165 13.74 3.85 24.62
N ARG A 166 14.42 4.76 25.32
CA ARG A 166 15.80 5.18 25.07
C ARG A 166 16.78 4.01 25.00
N GLU A 167 16.79 3.16 26.02
CA GLU A 167 17.76 2.06 26.10
C GLU A 167 17.62 1.08 24.92
N GLU A 168 16.38 0.72 24.60
CA GLU A 168 16.08 -0.21 23.51
C GLU A 168 16.35 0.43 22.14
N LEU A 169 16.05 1.73 21.98
CA LEU A 169 16.33 2.50 20.79
C LEU A 169 17.84 2.63 20.54
N MET A 170 18.63 2.99 21.55
CA MET A 170 20.08 3.07 21.44
C MET A 170 20.70 1.71 21.11
N ALA A 171 20.16 0.62 21.65
CA ALA A 171 20.56 -0.72 21.25
C ALA A 171 20.27 -1.00 19.77
N LEU A 172 19.09 -0.58 19.25
CA LEU A 172 18.75 -0.68 17.83
C LEU A 172 19.74 0.10 16.95
N TYR A 173 20.11 1.32 17.35
CA TYR A 173 21.06 2.16 16.62
C TYR A 173 22.44 1.51 16.57
N LYS A 174 22.95 1.03 17.70
CA LYS A 174 24.25 0.33 17.77
C LYS A 174 24.32 -0.91 16.88
N MET A 175 23.20 -1.60 16.69
CA MET A 175 23.14 -2.73 15.75
C MET A 175 23.27 -2.32 14.29
N GLN A 176 23.17 -1.05 13.93
CA GLN A 176 23.37 -0.55 12.58
C GLN A 176 24.80 -0.10 12.32
N VAL A 177 25.53 0.31 13.36
CA VAL A 177 26.93 0.78 13.26
C VAL A 177 27.81 -0.30 12.59
N GLY A 178 28.66 0.15 11.66
CA GLY A 178 29.56 -0.71 10.90
C GLY A 178 28.90 -1.58 9.82
N LYS A 179 27.60 -1.43 9.59
CA LYS A 179 26.94 -2.07 8.46
C LYS A 179 27.23 -1.32 7.17
N GLU A 180 27.27 -2.06 6.09
CA GLU A 180 27.45 -1.52 4.75
C GLU A 180 26.41 -0.40 4.49
N PHE A 181 26.86 0.73 3.95
CA PHE A 181 26.07 1.93 3.65
C PHE A 181 25.41 2.65 4.86
N CYS A 182 25.78 2.30 6.09
CA CYS A 182 25.37 3.02 7.27
C CYS A 182 26.47 4.03 7.65
N PRO A 183 26.20 5.35 7.65
CA PRO A 183 27.20 6.37 8.01
C PRO A 183 27.36 6.53 9.53
N TRP A 184 26.66 5.74 10.33
CA TRP A 184 26.67 5.88 11.76
C TRP A 184 27.94 5.34 12.40
N THR A 185 28.32 5.96 13.51
CA THR A 185 29.55 5.65 14.27
C THR A 185 29.18 5.25 15.71
N ASP A 186 30.17 4.92 16.52
CA ASP A 186 29.95 4.67 17.94
C ASP A 186 29.46 5.90 18.71
N ASP A 187 29.73 7.10 18.15
CA ASP A 187 29.36 8.38 18.75
C ASP A 187 28.08 8.99 18.13
N TYR A 188 27.51 8.40 17.08
CA TYR A 188 26.30 8.88 16.40
C TYR A 188 25.45 7.74 15.84
N PRO A 189 24.11 7.71 16.06
CA PRO A 189 23.34 8.63 16.93
C PRO A 189 23.68 8.48 18.41
N SER A 190 23.76 9.63 19.12
CA SER A 190 24.10 9.68 20.55
C SER A 190 22.86 9.90 21.43
N ASP A 191 23.05 9.91 22.75
CA ASP A 191 21.99 10.27 23.68
C ASP A 191 21.50 11.69 23.45
N GLU A 192 22.39 12.65 23.12
CA GLU A 192 22.01 14.02 22.77
C GLU A 192 21.14 14.08 21.51
N THR A 193 21.41 13.20 20.54
CA THR A 193 20.58 13.07 19.32
C THR A 193 19.15 12.63 19.70
N VAL A 194 19.03 11.63 20.59
CA VAL A 194 17.73 11.15 21.07
C VAL A 194 17.00 12.22 21.87
N ASP A 195 17.71 12.95 22.76
CA ASP A 195 17.16 14.08 23.52
C ASP A 195 16.59 15.15 22.60
N PHE A 196 17.34 15.50 21.57
CA PHE A 196 16.91 16.49 20.58
C PHE A 196 15.63 16.07 19.85
N ASP A 197 15.57 14.81 19.41
CA ASP A 197 14.39 14.27 18.74
C ASP A 197 13.16 14.18 19.66
N LEU A 198 13.33 13.70 20.88
CA LEU A 198 12.25 13.60 21.85
C LEU A 198 11.70 14.96 22.24
N SER A 199 12.57 15.98 22.37
CA SER A 199 12.18 17.34 22.74
C SER A 199 11.28 18.02 21.72
N ARG A 200 11.28 17.54 20.46
CA ARG A 200 10.51 18.05 19.32
C ARG A 200 9.33 17.16 18.91
N ASP A 201 9.05 16.10 19.67
CA ASP A 201 8.07 15.07 19.28
C ASP A 201 8.38 14.47 17.87
N ALA A 202 9.68 14.30 17.58
CA ALA A 202 10.17 14.00 16.23
C ALA A 202 10.59 12.54 16.04
N LEU A 203 10.58 11.73 17.10
CA LEU A 203 11.05 10.36 17.09
C LEU A 203 9.88 9.38 17.18
N PHE A 204 9.83 8.46 16.24
CA PHE A 204 8.80 7.42 16.18
C PHE A 204 9.40 6.04 16.15
N VAL A 205 8.77 5.11 16.86
CA VAL A 205 9.20 3.70 16.95
C VAL A 205 8.06 2.77 16.57
N MET A 206 8.39 1.71 15.83
CA MET A 206 7.49 0.58 15.66
C MET A 206 7.76 -0.44 16.74
N LYS A 207 6.72 -0.78 17.51
CA LYS A 207 6.77 -1.82 18.53
C LYS A 207 6.01 -3.05 18.08
N GLU A 208 6.59 -4.23 18.31
CA GLU A 208 5.95 -5.54 18.18
C GLU A 208 6.04 -6.25 19.54
N ASP A 209 4.89 -6.63 20.10
CA ASP A 209 4.80 -7.23 21.44
C ASP A 209 5.50 -6.39 22.54
N GLY A 210 5.41 -5.06 22.39
CA GLY A 210 6.01 -4.10 23.33
C GLY A 210 7.49 -3.79 23.07
N LYS A 211 8.17 -4.49 22.16
CA LYS A 211 9.59 -4.28 21.82
C LYS A 211 9.77 -3.44 20.57
N ILE A 212 10.77 -2.59 20.56
CA ILE A 212 11.12 -1.77 19.42
C ILE A 212 11.72 -2.65 18.32
N ILE A 213 11.14 -2.59 17.13
CA ILE A 213 11.64 -3.29 15.95
C ILE A 213 12.11 -2.34 14.83
N ALA A 214 11.75 -1.08 14.89
CA ALA A 214 12.19 -0.05 13.97
C ALA A 214 12.02 1.35 14.57
N SER A 215 12.74 2.32 14.00
CA SER A 215 12.62 3.74 14.33
C SER A 215 12.71 4.60 13.07
N VAL A 216 12.20 5.82 13.15
CA VAL A 216 12.41 6.91 12.20
C VAL A 216 12.31 8.24 12.93
N SER A 217 13.13 9.22 12.54
CA SER A 217 13.07 10.57 13.06
C SER A 217 12.65 11.56 11.98
N ILE A 218 11.95 12.60 12.39
CA ILE A 218 11.81 13.84 11.62
C ILE A 218 13.00 14.71 11.98
N GLU A 219 13.83 15.03 11.01
CA GLU A 219 15.10 15.75 11.20
C GLU A 219 14.95 17.22 10.79
N GLU A 220 15.91 18.02 11.26
CA GLU A 220 16.19 19.38 10.84
C GLU A 220 17.72 19.52 10.78
N ASP A 221 18.33 18.99 9.72
CA ASP A 221 19.77 19.04 9.50
C ASP A 221 20.12 20.22 8.58
N GLU A 222 20.80 21.24 9.15
CA GLU A 222 21.17 22.44 8.39
C GLU A 222 22.09 22.15 7.20
N GLU A 223 22.92 21.11 7.23
CA GLU A 223 23.81 20.75 6.12
C GLU A 223 23.03 20.14 4.97
N VAL A 224 22.01 19.32 5.30
CA VAL A 224 21.11 18.74 4.32
C VAL A 224 20.19 19.82 3.73
N ASP A 225 19.59 20.67 4.57
CA ASP A 225 18.68 21.73 4.14
C ASP A 225 19.33 22.76 3.20
N LYS A 226 20.64 23.00 3.35
CA LYS A 226 21.41 23.96 2.53
C LYS A 226 21.82 23.41 1.16
N LEU A 227 21.54 22.15 0.84
CA LEU A 227 21.88 21.61 -0.48
C LEU A 227 21.11 22.33 -1.58
N GLU A 228 21.82 22.76 -2.62
CA GLU A 228 21.24 23.53 -3.74
C GLU A 228 20.33 22.69 -4.66
N CYS A 229 20.28 21.38 -4.48
CA CYS A 229 19.48 20.50 -5.31
C CYS A 229 17.97 20.51 -4.99
N TRP A 230 17.57 20.97 -3.80
CA TRP A 230 16.17 20.99 -3.41
C TRP A 230 15.37 22.04 -4.18
N ASN A 231 14.12 21.69 -4.53
CA ASN A 231 13.24 22.62 -5.24
C ASN A 231 12.70 23.69 -4.29
N PRO A 232 13.10 24.98 -4.43
CA PRO A 232 12.68 26.03 -3.53
C PRO A 232 11.15 26.34 -3.58
N ALA A 233 10.45 25.92 -4.64
CA ALA A 233 9.00 26.05 -4.73
C ALA A 233 8.27 25.07 -3.78
N LEU A 234 8.95 24.06 -3.30
CA LEU A 234 8.46 23.08 -2.34
C LEU A 234 8.86 23.43 -0.89
N ALA A 235 9.20 24.67 -0.63
CA ALA A 235 9.57 25.17 0.71
C ALA A 235 8.50 24.82 1.76
N SER A 236 8.93 24.58 2.99
CA SER A 236 8.38 23.81 4.09
C SER A 236 8.48 22.31 3.81
N ALA A 237 9.62 21.87 3.31
CA ALA A 237 9.98 20.45 3.25
C ALA A 237 10.22 19.91 4.67
N GLY A 238 10.01 18.62 4.83
CA GLY A 238 10.44 17.89 6.04
C GLY A 238 11.46 16.83 5.66
N GLU A 239 12.39 16.57 6.57
CA GLU A 239 13.40 15.52 6.41
C GLU A 239 13.04 14.30 7.26
N LEU A 240 13.26 13.11 6.72
CA LEU A 240 13.26 11.87 7.50
C LEU A 240 14.69 11.33 7.61
N ALA A 241 15.08 11.07 8.83
CA ALA A 241 16.39 10.53 9.14
C ALA A 241 16.29 9.34 10.12
N ARG A 242 17.43 8.73 10.41
CA ARG A 242 17.60 7.65 11.40
C ARG A 242 16.58 6.52 11.25
N LEU A 243 16.23 6.18 9.99
CA LEU A 243 15.42 5.00 9.71
C LEU A 243 16.23 3.74 10.00
N ALA A 244 15.88 3.05 11.05
CA ALA A 244 16.51 1.80 11.47
C ALA A 244 15.49 0.68 11.60
N VAL A 245 15.89 -0.53 11.23
CA VAL A 245 15.08 -1.75 11.40
C VAL A 245 15.97 -2.84 12.01
N LEU A 246 15.48 -3.54 13.03
CA LEU A 246 16.17 -4.69 13.60
C LEU A 246 16.62 -5.66 12.51
N PRO A 247 17.87 -6.16 12.54
CA PRO A 247 18.41 -7.02 11.49
C PRO A 247 17.53 -8.22 11.14
N GLU A 248 17.00 -8.90 12.16
CA GLU A 248 16.12 -10.06 12.00
C GLU A 248 14.71 -9.75 11.52
N LYS A 249 14.34 -8.46 11.48
CA LYS A 249 13.05 -7.97 11.00
C LYS A 249 13.14 -7.32 9.61
N GLN A 250 14.35 -7.21 9.05
CA GLN A 250 14.55 -6.68 7.71
C GLN A 250 13.93 -7.59 6.64
N GLY A 251 13.60 -7.03 5.46
CA GLY A 251 12.96 -7.77 4.38
C GLY A 251 11.45 -8.04 4.57
N GLN A 252 10.83 -7.51 5.63
CA GLN A 252 9.40 -7.67 5.94
C GLN A 252 8.57 -6.40 5.64
N GLY A 253 9.09 -5.48 4.84
CA GLY A 253 8.40 -4.24 4.48
C GLY A 253 8.34 -3.20 5.61
N ILE A 254 9.02 -3.41 6.76
CA ILE A 254 8.95 -2.51 7.93
C ILE A 254 9.50 -1.12 7.60
N ALA A 255 10.64 -1.04 6.89
CA ALA A 255 11.21 0.25 6.48
C ALA A 255 10.21 1.07 5.63
N ARG A 256 9.47 0.41 4.74
CA ARG A 256 8.40 1.04 3.95
C ARG A 256 7.26 1.57 4.81
N GLN A 257 6.84 0.79 5.79
CA GLN A 257 5.78 1.21 6.72
C GLN A 257 6.22 2.44 7.53
N MET A 258 7.48 2.47 8.00
CA MET A 258 8.06 3.60 8.71
C MET A 258 8.16 4.84 7.82
N LEU A 259 8.62 4.68 6.56
CA LEU A 259 8.70 5.77 5.59
C LEU A 259 7.31 6.32 5.25
N LYS A 260 6.34 5.45 4.97
CA LYS A 260 4.94 5.85 4.71
C LYS A 260 4.35 6.60 5.91
N PHE A 261 4.60 6.11 7.13
CA PHE A 261 4.19 6.78 8.36
C PHE A 261 4.82 8.17 8.46
N GLY A 262 6.15 8.27 8.24
CA GLY A 262 6.87 9.54 8.28
C GLY A 262 6.35 10.56 7.28
N MET A 263 6.07 10.15 6.04
CA MET A 263 5.44 11.02 5.02
C MET A 263 4.07 11.54 5.48
N ASN A 264 3.22 10.67 6.02
CA ASN A 264 1.91 11.06 6.53
C ASN A 264 2.02 12.02 7.73
N GLU A 265 2.98 11.79 8.62
CA GLU A 265 3.24 12.67 9.76
C GLU A 265 3.76 14.03 9.32
N LEU A 266 4.69 14.10 8.36
CA LEU A 266 5.14 15.35 7.77
C LEU A 266 3.99 16.14 7.14
N LYS A 267 3.15 15.45 6.37
CA LYS A 267 1.92 16.05 5.79
C LYS A 267 0.98 16.59 6.87
N ARG A 268 0.77 15.82 7.96
CA ARG A 268 -0.04 16.24 9.12
C ARG A 268 0.55 17.49 9.80
N ARG A 269 1.88 17.61 9.84
CA ARG A 269 2.61 18.80 10.35
C ARG A 269 2.56 20.00 9.39
N GLY A 270 2.01 19.83 8.18
CA GLY A 270 1.86 20.91 7.20
C GLY A 270 3.03 21.05 6.23
N CYS A 271 3.96 20.08 6.19
CA CYS A 271 5.01 20.05 5.18
C CYS A 271 4.40 19.81 3.80
N LYS A 272 4.94 20.49 2.78
CA LYS A 272 4.51 20.36 1.39
C LYS A 272 5.28 19.29 0.63
N SER A 273 6.47 18.98 1.10
CA SER A 273 7.35 17.98 0.52
C SER A 273 8.15 17.28 1.60
N ILE A 274 8.75 16.19 1.20
CA ILE A 274 9.74 15.43 1.96
C ILE A 274 11.03 15.37 1.17
N HIS A 275 12.16 15.44 1.84
CA HIS A 275 13.46 15.13 1.29
C HIS A 275 14.27 14.25 2.25
N PHE A 276 15.25 13.53 1.73
CA PHE A 276 16.24 12.76 2.49
C PHE A 276 17.37 12.25 1.59
N LEU A 277 18.42 11.80 2.22
CA LEU A 277 19.61 11.28 1.56
C LEU A 277 19.60 9.75 1.55
N VAL A 278 19.96 9.16 0.41
CA VAL A 278 20.12 7.71 0.26
C VAL A 278 21.52 7.43 -0.25
N ASN A 279 22.31 6.59 0.45
CA ASN A 279 23.62 6.21 -0.04
C ASN A 279 23.54 5.67 -1.47
N LYS A 280 24.32 6.23 -2.36
CA LYS A 280 24.31 5.99 -3.82
C LYS A 280 24.50 4.52 -4.21
N TYR A 281 25.16 3.75 -3.38
CA TYR A 281 25.48 2.34 -3.62
C TYR A 281 24.54 1.38 -2.88
N ASN A 282 23.61 1.90 -2.08
CA ASN A 282 22.63 1.08 -1.37
C ASN A 282 21.45 0.70 -2.26
N GLU A 283 21.70 -0.24 -3.21
CA GLU A 283 20.68 -0.71 -4.15
C GLU A 283 19.41 -1.24 -3.44
N LYS A 284 19.54 -1.80 -2.23
CA LYS A 284 18.40 -2.32 -1.48
C LYS A 284 17.48 -1.18 -1.03
N ALA A 285 18.03 -0.09 -0.52
CA ALA A 285 17.26 1.10 -0.16
C ALA A 285 16.66 1.76 -1.40
N ILE A 286 17.46 1.94 -2.46
CA ILE A 286 17.02 2.53 -3.73
C ILE A 286 15.80 1.76 -4.29
N ARG A 287 15.88 0.43 -4.38
CA ARG A 287 14.73 -0.40 -4.81
C ARG A 287 13.53 -0.28 -3.88
N SER A 288 13.75 -0.19 -2.57
CA SER A 288 12.67 -0.02 -1.59
C SER A 288 11.94 1.30 -1.73
N TYR A 289 12.64 2.37 -2.14
CA TYR A 289 12.07 3.71 -2.26
C TYR A 289 11.53 4.03 -3.67
N ALA A 290 11.94 3.28 -4.70
CA ALA A 290 11.48 3.47 -6.07
C ALA A 290 9.94 3.39 -6.22
N GLN A 291 9.26 2.63 -5.36
CA GLN A 291 7.80 2.49 -5.35
C GLN A 291 7.04 3.71 -4.82
N PHE A 292 7.74 4.63 -4.18
CA PHE A 292 7.11 5.85 -3.63
C PHE A 292 7.18 7.04 -4.58
N ASP A 293 7.65 6.84 -5.82
CA ASP A 293 7.76 7.88 -6.85
C ASP A 293 8.51 9.12 -6.37
N PHE A 294 9.62 8.92 -5.66
CA PHE A 294 10.53 10.01 -5.33
C PHE A 294 11.33 10.44 -6.54
N ASP A 295 11.51 11.74 -6.72
CA ASP A 295 12.44 12.29 -7.68
C ASP A 295 13.86 12.27 -7.11
N VAL A 296 14.84 11.84 -7.89
CA VAL A 296 16.27 12.04 -7.59
C VAL A 296 16.65 13.40 -8.14
N VAL A 297 16.77 14.39 -7.29
CA VAL A 297 16.96 15.81 -7.67
C VAL A 297 18.42 16.23 -7.67
N GLY A 298 19.33 15.40 -7.13
CA GLY A 298 20.75 15.66 -7.12
C GLY A 298 21.58 14.56 -6.47
N GLU A 299 22.89 14.81 -6.39
CA GLU A 299 23.86 14.00 -5.66
C GLU A 299 24.68 14.92 -4.75
N CYS A 300 25.07 14.43 -3.58
CA CYS A 300 25.98 15.15 -2.71
C CYS A 300 26.99 14.22 -2.05
N HIS A 301 28.07 14.82 -1.52
CA HIS A 301 29.03 14.12 -0.69
C HIS A 301 28.97 14.73 0.71
N LEU A 302 28.41 13.98 1.66
CA LEU A 302 28.29 14.35 3.07
C LEU A 302 28.66 13.16 3.94
N PHE A 303 29.07 13.40 5.16
CA PHE A 303 29.36 12.35 6.15
C PHE A 303 30.31 11.28 5.59
N GLU A 304 31.32 11.69 4.78
CA GLU A 304 32.30 10.83 4.11
C GLU A 304 31.69 9.78 3.15
N GLN A 305 30.46 10.00 2.66
CA GLN A 305 29.76 9.12 1.74
C GLN A 305 29.09 9.89 0.60
N ASP A 306 28.84 9.18 -0.50
CA ASP A 306 28.12 9.71 -1.66
C ASP A 306 26.63 9.35 -1.56
N PHE A 307 25.76 10.36 -1.68
CA PHE A 307 24.31 10.21 -1.59
C PHE A 307 23.58 10.68 -2.84
N LEU A 308 22.46 10.04 -3.09
CA LEU A 308 21.39 10.53 -3.94
C LEU A 308 20.44 11.38 -3.08
N CYS A 309 20.06 12.55 -3.60
CA CYS A 309 19.10 13.45 -2.96
C CYS A 309 17.70 13.12 -3.48
N TYR A 310 16.85 12.61 -2.61
CA TYR A 310 15.47 12.25 -2.90
C TYR A 310 14.52 13.34 -2.44
N GLU A 311 13.59 13.75 -3.31
CA GLU A 311 12.54 14.72 -2.98
C GLU A 311 11.19 14.25 -3.51
N LYS A 312 10.09 14.58 -2.80
CA LYS A 312 8.72 14.28 -3.22
C LYS A 312 7.73 15.29 -2.65
N VAL A 313 6.71 15.65 -3.44
CA VAL A 313 5.53 16.38 -2.96
C VAL A 313 4.66 15.45 -2.09
N LEU A 314 4.19 15.93 -0.92
CA LEU A 314 3.36 15.18 0.04
C LEU A 314 1.85 15.37 -0.18
#